data_aa094eb1b65880911de4f63fdcd987f5
#
_entry.id   aa094eb1b65880911de4f63fdcd987f5
#
_cell.length_a   1.000
_cell.length_b   1.000
_cell.length_c   1.000
_cell.angle_alpha   90.00
_cell.angle_beta   90.00
_cell.angle_gamma   90.00
#
_symmetry.space_group_name_H-M   'P 1'
#
loop_
_entity.id
_entity.type
_entity.pdbx_description
1 polymer ?
#
loop_
_entity_poly.entity_id
_entity_poly.type
_entity_poly.pdbx_seq_one_letter_code
_entity_poly.pdbx_strand_id
1 'polypeptide(L)'
;MSQQNPFLTVDQQMVGDCYTSKAVMETLVTLCDEFGSRFGGTEGERKAAEFLKAKMKGYGLKNAHLEPVEYIGWIRGEAKLEIVSPIQKVISCISLPHSPAANLEGTIIDM
;
A
#
# COMPACT_ATOMS: atom_id res chain seq x y z
N MET A 1 -28.56 -32.74 18.56
CA MET A 1 -29.45 -31.64 18.11
C MET A 1 -28.59 -30.62 17.40
N SER A 2 -28.77 -30.50 16.08
CA SER A 2 -28.04 -29.50 15.27
C SER A 2 -28.58 -28.12 15.69
N GLN A 3 -27.71 -27.29 16.25
CA GLN A 3 -28.05 -25.89 16.58
C GLN A 3 -28.30 -25.16 15.27
N GLN A 4 -29.56 -24.80 15.01
CA GLN A 4 -29.94 -24.09 13.79
C GLN A 4 -29.32 -22.67 13.86
N ASN A 5 -28.52 -22.30 12.86
CA ASN A 5 -27.93 -20.95 12.79
C ASN A 5 -29.05 -19.91 12.65
N PRO A 6 -29.29 -19.05 13.67
CA PRO A 6 -30.36 -18.04 13.62
C PRO A 6 -30.11 -16.94 12.57
N PHE A 7 -28.89 -16.84 12.05
CA PHE A 7 -28.46 -15.83 11.08
C PHE A 7 -28.33 -16.37 9.67
N LEU A 8 -28.74 -17.62 9.40
CA LEU A 8 -28.51 -18.28 8.11
C LEU A 8 -28.92 -17.44 6.90
N THR A 9 -30.09 -16.78 6.97
CA THR A 9 -30.58 -15.93 5.87
C THR A 9 -29.67 -14.72 5.64
N VAL A 10 -29.20 -14.08 6.72
CA VAL A 10 -28.27 -12.94 6.63
C VAL A 10 -26.94 -13.39 6.08
N ASP A 11 -26.42 -14.53 6.56
CA ASP A 11 -25.15 -15.10 6.08
C ASP A 11 -25.23 -15.42 4.58
N GLN A 12 -26.35 -15.98 4.10
CA GLN A 12 -26.56 -16.26 2.68
C GLN A 12 -26.62 -14.98 1.83
N GLN A 13 -27.25 -13.92 2.34
CA GLN A 13 -27.27 -12.61 1.66
C GLN A 13 -25.85 -12.01 1.59
N MET A 14 -25.11 -12.02 2.68
CA MET A 14 -23.74 -11.51 2.71
C MET A 14 -22.82 -12.26 1.74
N VAL A 15 -22.92 -13.60 1.69
CA VAL A 15 -22.17 -14.40 0.74
C VAL A 15 -22.57 -14.07 -0.71
N GLY A 16 -23.88 -13.95 -0.97
CA GLY A 16 -24.39 -13.55 -2.28
C GLY A 16 -23.84 -12.20 -2.72
N ASP A 17 -23.89 -11.20 -1.86
CA ASP A 17 -23.36 -9.86 -2.12
C ASP A 17 -21.84 -9.86 -2.37
N CYS A 18 -21.08 -10.63 -1.61
CA CYS A 18 -19.63 -10.76 -1.82
C CYS A 18 -19.29 -11.32 -3.22
N TYR A 19 -20.07 -12.29 -3.71
CA TYR A 19 -19.81 -12.91 -5.02
C TYR A 19 -20.34 -12.11 -6.20
N THR A 20 -21.37 -11.30 -6.01
CA THR A 20 -22.05 -10.59 -7.11
C THR A 20 -21.67 -9.12 -7.19
N SER A 21 -21.21 -8.52 -6.08
CA SER A 21 -20.83 -7.12 -6.05
C SER A 21 -19.50 -6.84 -6.77
N LYS A 22 -19.48 -5.81 -7.60
CA LYS A 22 -18.26 -5.28 -8.22
C LYS A 22 -17.54 -4.26 -7.35
N ALA A 23 -18.15 -3.80 -6.26
CA ALA A 23 -17.67 -2.69 -5.44
C ALA A 23 -16.28 -2.92 -4.85
N VAL A 24 -15.94 -4.19 -4.53
CA VAL A 24 -14.61 -4.57 -4.03
C VAL A 24 -13.55 -4.32 -5.09
N MET A 25 -13.78 -4.82 -6.31
CA MET A 25 -12.83 -4.65 -7.43
C MET A 25 -12.71 -3.20 -7.86
N GLU A 26 -13.82 -2.45 -7.93
CA GLU A 26 -13.81 -1.02 -8.23
C GLU A 26 -13.01 -0.24 -7.19
N THR A 27 -13.17 -0.57 -5.91
CA THR A 27 -12.39 0.05 -4.83
C THR A 27 -10.91 -0.28 -4.96
N LEU A 28 -10.57 -1.54 -5.26
CA LEU A 28 -9.19 -1.98 -5.45
C LEU A 28 -8.52 -1.27 -6.64
N VAL A 29 -9.21 -1.19 -7.79
CA VAL A 29 -8.73 -0.48 -8.97
C VAL A 29 -8.48 0.99 -8.65
N THR A 30 -9.43 1.68 -8.01
CA THR A 30 -9.24 3.07 -7.57
C THR A 30 -8.00 3.22 -6.67
N LEU A 31 -7.82 2.33 -5.69
CA LEU A 31 -6.67 2.36 -4.79
C LEU A 31 -5.35 2.14 -5.53
N CYS A 32 -5.32 1.28 -6.54
CA CYS A 32 -4.10 0.98 -7.29
C CYS A 32 -3.76 2.05 -8.34
N ASP A 33 -4.76 2.50 -9.07
CA ASP A 33 -4.55 3.33 -10.26
C ASP A 33 -4.52 4.83 -9.93
N GLU A 34 -5.35 5.28 -8.97
CA GLU A 34 -5.45 6.72 -8.67
C GLU A 34 -4.51 7.18 -7.56
N PHE A 35 -4.24 6.35 -6.56
CA PHE A 35 -3.42 6.75 -5.42
C PHE A 35 -1.98 6.24 -5.48
N GLY A 36 -1.67 5.31 -6.36
CA GLY A 36 -0.32 4.81 -6.60
C GLY A 36 0.33 4.21 -5.34
N SER A 37 1.55 4.65 -5.06
CA SER A 37 2.30 4.18 -3.89
C SER A 37 1.69 4.71 -2.59
N ARG A 38 1.36 3.79 -1.68
CA ARG A 38 0.69 4.08 -0.40
C ARG A 38 1.56 3.69 0.79
N PHE A 39 2.85 3.94 0.69
CA PHE A 39 3.74 3.76 1.85
C PHE A 39 3.38 4.73 2.95
N GLY A 40 3.54 4.26 4.18
CA GLY A 40 3.27 5.04 5.36
C GLY A 40 3.96 6.42 5.36
N GLY A 41 3.22 7.47 5.75
CA GLY A 41 3.68 8.87 5.75
C GLY A 41 3.66 9.56 4.39
N THR A 42 3.22 8.89 3.33
CA THR A 42 3.11 9.50 2.00
C THR A 42 1.75 10.16 1.77
N GLU A 43 1.70 11.08 0.82
CA GLU A 43 0.44 11.70 0.41
C GLU A 43 -0.53 10.66 -0.19
N GLY A 44 0.00 9.63 -0.87
CA GLY A 44 -0.79 8.52 -1.41
C GLY A 44 -1.53 7.75 -0.32
N GLU A 45 -0.87 7.46 0.81
CA GLU A 45 -1.52 6.86 1.98
C GLU A 45 -2.65 7.75 2.52
N ARG A 46 -2.38 9.04 2.73
CA ARG A 46 -3.36 9.98 3.26
C ARG A 46 -4.60 10.09 2.37
N LYS A 47 -4.42 10.21 1.05
CA LYS A 47 -5.51 10.25 0.08
C LYS A 47 -6.32 8.95 0.08
N ALA A 48 -5.65 7.80 0.14
CA ALA A 48 -6.31 6.50 0.20
C ALA A 48 -7.12 6.32 1.49
N ALA A 49 -6.57 6.77 2.63
CA ALA A 49 -7.28 6.72 3.92
C ALA A 49 -8.55 7.58 3.91
N GLU A 50 -8.50 8.81 3.38
CA GLU A 50 -9.68 9.67 3.24
C GLU A 50 -10.72 9.07 2.28
N PHE A 51 -10.27 8.49 1.17
CA PHE A 51 -11.16 7.78 0.24
C PHE A 51 -11.88 6.61 0.93
N LEU A 52 -11.15 5.76 1.65
CA LEU A 52 -11.75 4.64 2.39
C LEU A 52 -12.72 5.11 3.47
N LYS A 53 -12.38 6.17 4.20
CA LYS A 53 -13.28 6.78 5.17
C LYS A 53 -14.58 7.27 4.50
N ALA A 54 -14.48 7.92 3.35
CA ALA A 54 -15.66 8.37 2.59
C ALA A 54 -16.51 7.19 2.11
N LYS A 55 -15.88 6.12 1.61
CA LYS A 55 -16.56 4.87 1.23
C LYS A 55 -17.32 4.24 2.40
N MET A 56 -16.67 4.12 3.57
CA MET A 56 -17.29 3.57 4.79
C MET A 56 -18.53 4.39 5.20
N LYS A 57 -18.44 5.72 5.14
CA LYS A 57 -19.60 6.60 5.40
C LYS A 57 -20.71 6.38 4.37
N GLY A 58 -20.34 6.22 3.10
CA GLY A 58 -21.28 5.91 2.01
C GLY A 58 -22.04 4.60 2.21
N TYR A 59 -21.42 3.61 2.85
CA TYR A 59 -22.08 2.37 3.27
C TYR A 59 -22.94 2.49 4.52
N GLY A 60 -23.08 3.71 5.06
CA GLY A 60 -23.90 3.97 6.26
C GLY A 60 -23.21 3.63 7.57
N LEU A 61 -21.92 3.33 7.57
CA LEU A 61 -21.17 3.09 8.80
C LEU A 61 -21.10 4.38 9.63
N LYS A 62 -21.57 4.32 10.87
CA LYS A 62 -21.51 5.42 11.80
C LYS A 62 -20.10 5.52 12.38
N ASN A 63 -19.66 6.76 12.63
CA ASN A 63 -18.39 7.02 13.31
C ASN A 63 -17.13 6.54 12.53
N ALA A 64 -17.18 6.46 11.19
CA ALA A 64 -15.98 6.23 10.39
C ALA A 64 -15.04 7.46 10.49
N HIS A 65 -13.86 7.26 11.08
CA HIS A 65 -12.86 8.30 11.32
C HIS A 65 -11.43 7.77 11.06
N LEU A 66 -10.47 8.66 10.98
CA LEU A 66 -9.05 8.33 10.91
C LEU A 66 -8.44 8.50 12.30
N GLU A 67 -7.61 7.56 12.69
CA GLU A 67 -6.81 7.65 13.90
C GLU A 67 -5.35 7.93 13.52
N PRO A 68 -4.70 8.95 14.10
CA PRO A 68 -3.29 9.20 13.86
C PRO A 68 -2.43 8.10 14.50
N VAL A 69 -1.47 7.60 13.74
CA VAL A 69 -0.47 6.63 14.20
C VAL A 69 0.91 7.20 13.91
N GLU A 70 1.74 7.30 14.93
CA GLU A 70 3.13 7.72 14.78
C GLU A 70 4.02 6.52 14.44
N TYR A 71 4.81 6.65 13.41
CA TYR A 71 5.81 5.65 13.00
C TYR A 71 6.96 6.30 12.23
N ILE A 72 8.06 5.57 12.10
CA ILE A 72 9.21 6.03 11.32
C ILE A 72 8.89 5.87 9.84
N GLY A 73 8.59 6.98 9.17
CA GLY A 73 8.40 7.01 7.73
C GLY A 73 9.75 6.96 6.98
N TRP A 74 9.71 6.49 5.74
CA TRP A 74 10.84 6.53 4.84
C TRP A 74 10.38 6.99 3.45
N ILE A 75 11.10 7.95 2.91
CA ILE A 75 10.88 8.45 1.55
C ILE A 75 12.13 8.13 0.75
N ARG A 76 11.94 7.49 -0.40
CA ARG A 76 13.04 7.13 -1.29
C ARG A 76 13.67 8.39 -1.88
N GLY A 77 14.96 8.54 -1.65
CA GLY A 77 15.78 9.54 -2.30
C GLY A 77 16.30 9.08 -3.67
N GLU A 78 17.08 9.93 -4.31
CA GLU A 78 17.78 9.57 -5.53
C GLU A 78 18.93 8.60 -5.21
N ALA A 79 19.13 7.63 -6.11
CA ALA A 79 20.26 6.71 -6.07
C ALA A 79 20.98 6.72 -7.41
N LYS A 80 22.33 6.76 -7.34
CA LYS A 80 23.20 6.64 -8.51
C LYS A 80 24.23 5.55 -8.26
N LEU A 81 24.39 4.65 -9.21
CA LEU A 81 25.42 3.63 -9.21
C LEU A 81 26.24 3.76 -10.48
N GLU A 82 27.56 3.81 -10.33
CA GLU A 82 28.48 3.97 -11.44
C GLU A 82 29.69 3.04 -11.28
N ILE A 83 30.02 2.32 -12.33
CA ILE A 83 31.30 1.63 -12.42
C ILE A 83 32.31 2.63 -12.95
N VAL A 84 33.40 2.87 -12.18
CA VAL A 84 34.43 3.84 -12.53
C VAL A 84 35.65 3.19 -13.18
N SER A 85 35.91 1.90 -12.94
CA SER A 85 36.98 1.10 -13.47
C SER A 85 36.59 -0.38 -13.53
N PRO A 86 37.01 -1.18 -14.51
CA PRO A 86 37.90 -0.83 -15.66
C PRO A 86 37.17 -0.11 -16.79
N ILE A 87 35.84 0.02 -16.76
CA ILE A 87 35.04 0.73 -17.74
C ILE A 87 34.10 1.70 -17.02
N GLN A 88 33.90 2.88 -17.60
CA GLN A 88 32.87 3.79 -17.09
C GLN A 88 31.47 3.37 -17.55
N LYS A 89 30.59 3.12 -16.60
CA LYS A 89 29.20 2.73 -16.89
C LYS A 89 28.25 3.12 -15.75
N VAL A 90 27.20 3.85 -16.09
CA VAL A 90 26.08 4.09 -15.17
C VAL A 90 25.14 2.90 -15.19
N ILE A 91 24.75 2.43 -14.02
CA ILE A 91 23.83 1.31 -13.82
C ILE A 91 22.54 1.84 -13.21
N SER A 92 21.40 1.46 -13.78
CA SER A 92 20.11 1.77 -13.19
C SER A 92 19.97 1.08 -11.84
N CYS A 93 19.67 1.85 -10.82
CA CYS A 93 19.54 1.33 -9.45
C CYS A 93 18.44 2.06 -8.67
N ILE A 94 18.03 1.47 -7.58
CA ILE A 94 17.14 2.07 -6.58
C ILE A 94 17.71 1.82 -5.19
N SER A 95 17.51 2.77 -4.28
CA SER A 95 17.87 2.57 -2.87
C SER A 95 16.91 1.58 -2.20
N LEU A 96 17.44 0.77 -1.29
CA LEU A 96 16.63 -0.08 -0.43
C LEU A 96 15.95 0.77 0.67
N PRO A 97 14.77 0.36 1.15
CA PRO A 97 14.14 1.02 2.29
C PRO A 97 15.08 1.12 3.49
N HIS A 98 15.01 2.25 4.18
CA HIS A 98 15.84 2.57 5.36
C HIS A 98 17.37 2.63 5.12
N SER A 99 17.82 2.63 3.86
CA SER A 99 19.23 2.93 3.57
C SER A 99 19.56 4.35 3.98
N PRO A 100 20.65 4.56 4.73
CA PRO A 100 21.13 5.91 5.04
C PRO A 100 21.67 6.58 3.77
N ALA A 101 21.63 7.90 3.73
CA ALA A 101 22.32 8.65 2.68
C ALA A 101 23.83 8.46 2.80
N ALA A 102 24.48 8.05 1.72
CA ALA A 102 25.92 7.83 1.67
C ALA A 102 26.48 8.10 0.28
N ASN A 103 27.76 8.44 0.22
CA ASN A 103 28.53 8.47 -1.02
C ASN A 103 29.76 7.60 -0.79
N LEU A 104 29.83 6.46 -1.47
CA LEU A 104 30.81 5.43 -1.23
C LEU A 104 31.43 4.99 -2.54
N GLU A 105 32.73 4.68 -2.49
CA GLU A 105 33.46 4.01 -3.56
C GLU A 105 34.10 2.75 -2.99
N GLY A 106 34.05 1.66 -3.74
CA GLY A 106 34.58 0.39 -3.31
C GLY A 106 34.75 -0.61 -4.45
N THR A 107 35.47 -1.68 -4.17
CA THR A 107 35.68 -2.77 -5.12
C THR A 107 34.59 -3.83 -4.95
N ILE A 108 34.05 -4.33 -6.08
CA ILE A 108 33.14 -5.48 -6.06
C ILE A 108 33.98 -6.74 -5.86
N ILE A 109 33.60 -7.53 -4.88
CA ILE A 109 34.19 -8.86 -4.61
C ILE A 109 33.14 -9.90 -4.95
N ASP A 110 33.50 -10.83 -5.84
CA ASP A 110 32.69 -12.02 -6.12
C ASP A 110 33.07 -13.10 -5.10
N MET A 111 32.10 -13.71 -4.43
CA MET A 111 32.28 -14.71 -3.38
C MET A 111 31.63 -16.04 -3.79
#